data_b34a0b718385ed3827484d113fd76ea1
#
_entry.id   b34a0b718385ed3827484d113fd76ea1
#
_cell.length_a   1.000
_cell.length_b   1.000
_cell.length_c   1.000
_cell.angle_alpha   90.00
_cell.angle_beta   90.00
_cell.angle_gamma   90.00
#
_symmetry.space_group_name_H-M   'P 1'
#
loop_
_entity.id
_entity.type
_entity.pdbx_description
1 polymer ?
#
loop_
_entity_poly.entity_id
_entity_poly.type
_entity_poly.pdbx_seq_one_letter_code
_entity_poly.pdbx_strand_id
1 'polypeptide(L)'
;MINVHNNWDPLEEIWLGDTWPASFYDNLESEVKDSFYQITEWTKEDLNIIQKKFEELGVIVRRPVIDESKRELYTINEKSNILKKPPICPRDTHGVIGNNLFIGGDLPECYEPIYTNYDQSQIHRPCEDNTIPDVRGHCIVKLGKDIICDHWVQDQRLSEQEKKKHIFQEFHRFDQQEGKWFGEDYRLHFSTEGGHVDSCYMPIKEGLVLTTDHADGYESLMPGWKTIGIKSPSYMAEEDSFRTNNMFMTSKNIPQNKWQGNFAGMMDNAPFHFNSYIQQYCKDWVGNYKETYFEVNVVPIDDKNLICIDTSGSFDGLFERLEQEGITCHVVPWRTRGFWDGGIHCITLDVRRRGELVDYFPDRPIGYTIKNQFFNNTESFFKEYHKWKCHI
;
A
#
# COMPACT_ATOMS: atom_id res chain seq x y z
N MET A 1 22.46 -0.67 4.92
CA MET A 1 22.42 -0.25 3.50
C MET A 1 21.01 -0.52 2.98
N ILE A 2 20.38 0.46 2.37
CA ILE A 2 19.08 0.35 1.69
C ILE A 2 19.34 -0.14 0.27
N ASN A 3 18.53 -1.11 -0.24
CA ASN A 3 18.68 -1.65 -1.58
C ASN A 3 17.42 -2.42 -2.00
N VAL A 4 16.57 -1.86 -2.86
CA VAL A 4 15.37 -2.52 -3.38
C VAL A 4 15.14 -2.13 -4.83
N HIS A 5 15.43 -3.04 -5.75
CA HIS A 5 15.25 -2.85 -7.19
C HIS A 5 14.05 -3.61 -7.74
N ASN A 6 13.70 -4.75 -7.13
CA ASN A 6 12.58 -5.61 -7.50
C ASN A 6 11.80 -6.04 -6.26
N ASN A 7 10.55 -6.43 -6.46
CA ASN A 7 9.72 -6.94 -5.37
C ASN A 7 10.06 -8.39 -4.99
N TRP A 8 10.78 -9.16 -5.82
CA TRP A 8 11.07 -10.59 -5.65
C TRP A 8 12.56 -10.93 -5.45
N ASP A 9 13.44 -9.96 -5.47
CA ASP A 9 14.84 -10.20 -5.08
C ASP A 9 14.88 -10.73 -3.64
N PRO A 10 15.85 -11.62 -3.29
CA PRO A 10 15.93 -12.18 -1.96
C PRO A 10 15.87 -11.11 -0.86
N LEU A 11 14.86 -11.20 -0.02
CA LEU A 11 14.57 -10.24 1.03
C LEU A 11 15.52 -10.46 2.21
N GLU A 12 16.24 -9.43 2.62
CA GLU A 12 17.18 -9.49 3.73
C GLU A 12 16.71 -8.71 4.95
N GLU A 13 15.97 -7.61 4.74
CA GLU A 13 15.47 -6.78 5.82
C GLU A 13 14.15 -6.12 5.45
N ILE A 14 13.20 -6.17 6.39
CA ILE A 14 11.86 -5.62 6.25
C ILE A 14 11.46 -4.85 7.51
N TRP A 15 10.72 -3.76 7.34
CA TRP A 15 10.00 -3.15 8.44
C TRP A 15 8.61 -3.76 8.53
N LEU A 16 8.16 -4.00 9.75
CA LEU A 16 6.82 -4.46 10.07
C LEU A 16 6.16 -3.42 10.98
N GLY A 17 4.96 -3.00 10.64
CA GLY A 17 4.20 -2.03 11.41
C GLY A 17 3.91 -2.44 12.85
N ASP A 18 3.35 -1.51 13.62
CA ASP A 18 2.90 -1.75 15.00
C ASP A 18 1.63 -0.97 15.31
N THR A 19 0.96 -1.34 16.40
CA THR A 19 -0.21 -0.64 16.92
C THR A 19 0.10 0.04 18.23
N TRP A 20 -0.71 1.05 18.60
CA TRP A 20 -0.57 1.69 19.90
C TRP A 20 -0.68 0.69 21.03
N PRO A 21 0.02 0.92 22.17
CA PRO A 21 -0.20 0.17 23.39
C PRO A 21 -1.67 0.30 23.85
N ALA A 22 -2.22 -0.76 24.44
CA ALA A 22 -3.58 -0.75 24.97
C ALA A 22 -3.80 0.38 26.00
N SER A 23 -2.77 0.71 26.79
CA SER A 23 -2.76 1.81 27.77
C SER A 23 -3.15 3.17 27.16
N PHE A 24 -2.95 3.38 25.85
CA PHE A 24 -3.33 4.64 25.19
C PHE A 24 -4.85 4.84 25.11
N TYR A 25 -5.62 3.80 25.31
CA TYR A 25 -7.09 3.82 25.24
C TYR A 25 -7.75 3.84 26.63
N ASP A 26 -6.97 3.87 27.72
CA ASP A 26 -7.48 3.77 29.10
C ASP A 26 -8.51 4.84 29.48
N ASN A 27 -8.41 6.02 28.90
CA ASN A 27 -9.30 7.14 29.20
C ASN A 27 -10.58 7.18 28.35
N LEU A 28 -10.81 6.18 27.50
CA LEU A 28 -12.03 6.08 26.69
C LEU A 28 -13.16 5.44 27.48
N GLU A 29 -14.40 5.64 27.02
CA GLU A 29 -15.57 4.93 27.57
C GLU A 29 -15.35 3.41 27.49
N SER A 30 -15.88 2.68 28.46
CA SER A 30 -15.61 1.25 28.63
C SER A 30 -15.82 0.45 27.35
N GLU A 31 -16.95 0.63 26.66
CA GLU A 31 -17.29 -0.09 25.44
C GLU A 31 -16.29 0.19 24.29
N VAL A 32 -15.87 1.45 24.14
CA VAL A 32 -14.89 1.88 23.14
C VAL A 32 -13.50 1.34 23.50
N LYS A 33 -13.12 1.47 24.77
CA LYS A 33 -11.85 0.98 25.29
C LYS A 33 -11.71 -0.53 25.10
N ASP A 34 -12.72 -1.30 25.51
CA ASP A 34 -12.70 -2.77 25.44
C ASP A 34 -12.58 -3.26 23.99
N SER A 35 -13.23 -2.55 23.05
CA SER A 35 -13.10 -2.83 21.62
C SER A 35 -11.68 -2.56 21.10
N PHE A 36 -11.07 -1.43 21.46
CA PHE A 36 -9.68 -1.15 21.10
C PHE A 36 -8.70 -2.13 21.74
N TYR A 37 -8.93 -2.52 22.97
CA TYR A 37 -8.10 -3.52 23.65
C TYR A 37 -8.09 -4.83 22.86
N GLN A 38 -9.27 -5.31 22.49
CA GLN A 38 -9.42 -6.54 21.72
C GLN A 38 -8.70 -6.44 20.36
N ILE A 39 -8.92 -5.34 19.62
CA ILE A 39 -8.27 -5.13 18.31
C ILE A 39 -6.75 -5.05 18.46
N THR A 40 -6.27 -4.34 19.48
CA THR A 40 -4.84 -4.18 19.76
C THR A 40 -4.19 -5.51 20.12
N GLU A 41 -4.82 -6.30 20.98
CA GLU A 41 -4.33 -7.61 21.39
C GLU A 41 -4.19 -8.53 20.18
N TRP A 42 -5.24 -8.67 19.40
CA TRP A 42 -5.23 -9.50 18.20
C TRP A 42 -4.23 -9.02 17.15
N THR A 43 -4.12 -7.72 16.97
CA THR A 43 -3.12 -7.14 16.08
C THR A 43 -1.71 -7.50 16.53
N LYS A 44 -1.39 -7.36 17.80
CA LYS A 44 -0.07 -7.69 18.35
C LYS A 44 0.25 -9.17 18.26
N GLU A 45 -0.72 -10.04 18.55
CA GLU A 45 -0.54 -11.49 18.39
C GLU A 45 -0.20 -11.84 16.94
N ASP A 46 -0.98 -11.34 15.98
CA ASP A 46 -0.76 -11.61 14.57
C ASP A 46 0.57 -11.05 14.08
N LEU A 47 0.91 -9.80 14.45
CA LEU A 47 2.20 -9.19 14.10
C LEU A 47 3.39 -9.98 14.65
N ASN A 48 3.27 -10.56 15.84
CA ASN A 48 4.34 -11.40 16.43
C ASN A 48 4.50 -12.72 15.65
N ILE A 49 3.39 -13.32 15.20
CA ILE A 49 3.44 -14.52 14.34
C ILE A 49 4.06 -14.19 12.97
N ILE A 50 3.65 -13.06 12.39
CA ILE A 50 4.18 -12.56 11.12
C ILE A 50 5.68 -12.29 11.23
N GLN A 51 6.13 -11.57 12.27
CA GLN A 51 7.54 -11.32 12.53
C GLN A 51 8.33 -12.62 12.61
N LYS A 52 7.87 -13.56 13.44
CA LYS A 52 8.51 -14.87 13.60
C LYS A 52 8.62 -15.61 12.27
N LYS A 53 7.59 -15.52 11.41
CA LYS A 53 7.62 -16.16 10.09
C LYS A 53 8.70 -15.54 9.18
N PHE A 54 8.86 -14.22 9.15
CA PHE A 54 9.94 -13.56 8.43
C PHE A 54 11.31 -13.99 8.96
N GLU A 55 11.48 -14.01 10.28
CA GLU A 55 12.74 -14.42 10.95
C GLU A 55 13.09 -15.89 10.66
N GLU A 56 12.10 -16.80 10.65
CA GLU A 56 12.27 -18.21 10.26
C GLU A 56 12.76 -18.35 8.80
N LEU A 57 12.41 -17.40 7.94
CA LEU A 57 12.85 -17.34 6.54
C LEU A 57 14.17 -16.56 6.36
N GLY A 58 14.83 -16.17 7.47
CA GLY A 58 16.12 -15.52 7.47
C GLY A 58 16.09 -14.00 7.27
N VAL A 59 14.92 -13.39 7.34
CA VAL A 59 14.72 -11.94 7.14
C VAL A 59 14.89 -11.20 8.47
N ILE A 60 15.64 -10.12 8.46
CA ILE A 60 15.73 -9.19 9.61
C ILE A 60 14.47 -8.35 9.65
N VAL A 61 13.75 -8.39 10.78
CA VAL A 61 12.55 -7.58 10.98
C VAL A 61 12.84 -6.42 11.92
N ARG A 62 12.42 -5.21 11.53
CA ARG A 62 12.43 -4.03 12.41
C ARG A 62 11.02 -3.52 12.58
N ARG A 63 10.71 -3.08 13.79
CA ARG A 63 9.41 -2.50 14.14
C ARG A 63 9.60 -1.06 14.63
N PRO A 64 8.60 -0.18 14.41
CA PRO A 64 8.63 1.16 15.00
C PRO A 64 8.72 1.09 16.52
N VAL A 65 9.43 2.05 17.11
CA VAL A 65 9.60 2.13 18.57
C VAL A 65 8.59 3.14 19.12
N ILE A 66 7.63 2.64 19.89
CA ILE A 66 6.60 3.47 20.53
C ILE A 66 7.03 3.77 21.95
N ASP A 67 7.35 5.02 22.23
CA ASP A 67 7.69 5.50 23.56
C ASP A 67 6.40 5.94 24.28
N GLU A 68 5.90 5.09 25.18
CA GLU A 68 4.65 5.36 25.91
C GLU A 68 4.70 6.64 26.76
N SER A 69 5.90 7.08 27.15
CA SER A 69 6.08 8.31 27.91
C SER A 69 5.88 9.59 27.08
N LYS A 70 5.85 9.44 25.73
CA LYS A 70 5.67 10.53 24.76
C LYS A 70 4.34 10.44 24.01
N ARG A 71 3.29 9.99 24.70
CA ARG A 71 1.97 9.84 24.10
C ARG A 71 1.46 11.12 23.42
N GLU A 72 1.85 12.29 23.91
CA GLU A 72 1.48 13.58 23.33
C GLU A 72 1.95 13.74 21.87
N LEU A 73 3.08 13.14 21.48
CA LEU A 73 3.57 13.21 20.11
C LEU A 73 2.66 12.43 19.14
N TYR A 74 1.90 11.48 19.67
CA TYR A 74 1.01 10.61 18.90
C TYR A 74 -0.44 11.09 18.93
N THR A 75 -0.73 12.25 19.50
CA THR A 75 -2.05 12.87 19.51
C THR A 75 -2.20 13.91 18.40
N ILE A 76 -3.40 13.97 17.79
CA ILE A 76 -3.70 14.99 16.78
C ILE A 76 -3.74 16.39 17.42
N ASN A 77 -4.25 16.44 18.64
CA ASN A 77 -4.44 17.68 19.37
C ASN A 77 -4.43 17.37 20.86
N GLU A 78 -3.58 18.07 21.62
CA GLU A 78 -3.45 17.90 23.07
C GLU A 78 -4.78 18.06 23.84
N LYS A 79 -5.67 18.93 23.34
CA LYS A 79 -6.98 19.17 23.98
C LYS A 79 -7.99 18.08 23.71
N SER A 80 -7.91 17.40 22.57
CA SER A 80 -8.89 16.38 22.17
C SER A 80 -8.53 14.97 22.62
N ASN A 81 -7.27 14.75 22.99
CA ASN A 81 -6.74 13.43 23.35
C ASN A 81 -6.95 12.34 22.26
N ILE A 82 -7.17 12.78 20.99
CA ILE A 82 -7.39 11.91 19.85
C ILE A 82 -6.02 11.48 19.30
N LEU A 83 -5.82 10.19 19.17
CA LEU A 83 -4.59 9.63 18.65
C LEU A 83 -4.51 9.77 17.13
N LYS A 84 -3.29 9.91 16.60
CA LYS A 84 -2.99 9.67 15.18
C LYS A 84 -3.16 8.19 14.85
N LYS A 85 -3.34 7.83 13.57
CA LYS A 85 -3.28 6.42 13.13
C LYS A 85 -1.96 5.81 13.62
N PRO A 86 -1.96 4.61 14.19
CA PRO A 86 -0.72 3.96 14.60
C PRO A 86 0.18 3.65 13.41
N PRO A 87 1.48 3.42 13.63
CA PRO A 87 2.44 3.11 12.56
C PRO A 87 2.26 1.68 12.03
N ILE A 88 1.03 1.30 11.71
CA ILE A 88 0.66 -0.06 11.31
C ILE A 88 1.01 -0.35 9.85
N CYS A 89 0.92 0.67 8.98
CA CYS A 89 1.22 0.55 7.56
C CYS A 89 2.43 1.44 7.20
N PRO A 90 3.67 0.96 7.41
CA PRO A 90 4.88 1.74 7.09
C PRO A 90 4.94 2.13 5.62
N ARG A 91 4.36 1.36 4.73
CA ARG A 91 4.32 1.59 3.29
C ARG A 91 3.46 2.78 2.88
N ASP A 92 2.50 3.18 3.71
CA ASP A 92 1.67 4.38 3.48
C ASP A 92 2.45 5.67 3.71
N THR A 93 3.52 5.60 4.51
CA THR A 93 4.32 6.75 4.93
C THR A 93 5.75 6.73 4.42
N HIS A 94 6.20 5.62 3.85
CA HIS A 94 7.56 5.47 3.35
C HIS A 94 7.57 4.77 1.99
N GLY A 95 8.57 5.11 1.16
CA GLY A 95 8.85 4.43 -0.08
C GLY A 95 10.33 4.11 -0.25
N VAL A 96 10.64 3.00 -0.91
CA VAL A 96 12.02 2.63 -1.22
C VAL A 96 12.14 2.37 -2.71
N ILE A 97 13.10 3.03 -3.36
CA ILE A 97 13.46 2.81 -4.76
C ILE A 97 14.98 2.75 -4.86
N GLY A 98 15.51 1.63 -5.33
CA GLY A 98 16.95 1.42 -5.39
C GLY A 98 17.59 1.58 -4.02
N ASN A 99 18.52 2.50 -3.89
CA ASN A 99 19.24 2.78 -2.64
C ASN A 99 18.65 3.96 -1.85
N ASN A 100 17.43 4.38 -2.16
CA ASN A 100 16.83 5.57 -1.58
C ASN A 100 15.58 5.22 -0.77
N LEU A 101 15.53 5.70 0.48
CA LEU A 101 14.35 5.68 1.35
C LEU A 101 13.76 7.08 1.40
N PHE A 102 12.50 7.20 1.07
CA PHE A 102 11.74 8.44 1.14
C PHE A 102 10.81 8.38 2.35
N ILE A 103 10.81 9.43 3.16
CA ILE A 103 10.00 9.54 4.37
C ILE A 103 8.90 10.57 4.12
N GLY A 104 7.69 10.10 3.87
CA GLY A 104 6.48 10.93 3.82
C GLY A 104 5.58 10.62 5.01
N GLY A 105 4.72 11.55 5.43
CA GLY A 105 3.69 11.32 6.44
C GLY A 105 4.05 11.71 7.87
N ASP A 106 3.10 11.44 8.78
CA ASP A 106 2.95 12.13 10.07
C ASP A 106 3.52 11.38 11.30
N LEU A 107 4.26 10.29 11.13
CA LEU A 107 4.78 9.49 12.27
C LEU A 107 6.28 9.19 12.20
N PRO A 108 7.14 10.16 11.85
CA PRO A 108 8.58 9.89 11.80
C PRO A 108 9.17 9.52 13.17
N GLU A 109 8.61 10.01 14.27
CA GLU A 109 9.15 9.80 15.63
C GLU A 109 9.23 8.33 16.00
N CYS A 110 8.25 7.51 15.59
CA CYS A 110 8.24 6.07 15.86
C CYS A 110 9.35 5.33 15.09
N TYR A 111 9.79 5.88 13.96
CA TYR A 111 10.77 5.26 13.07
C TYR A 111 12.18 5.82 13.24
N GLU A 112 12.36 6.97 13.90
CA GLU A 112 13.68 7.59 14.11
C GLU A 112 14.74 6.59 14.65
N PRO A 113 14.43 5.71 15.63
CA PRO A 113 15.39 4.71 16.06
C PRO A 113 15.78 3.70 14.99
N ILE A 114 14.90 3.45 14.01
CA ILE A 114 15.19 2.55 12.90
C ILE A 114 16.10 3.24 11.88
N TYR A 115 15.89 4.52 11.59
CA TYR A 115 16.68 5.26 10.60
C TYR A 115 18.18 5.31 10.94
N THR A 116 18.52 5.27 12.23
CA THR A 116 19.92 5.25 12.69
C THR A 116 20.71 4.03 12.23
N ASN A 117 20.02 2.97 11.74
CA ASN A 117 20.70 1.77 11.22
C ASN A 117 21.15 1.90 9.77
N TYR A 118 20.83 3.01 9.10
CA TYR A 118 21.11 3.22 7.68
C TYR A 118 22.01 4.42 7.45
N ASP A 119 22.64 4.45 6.28
CA ASP A 119 23.39 5.62 5.83
C ASP A 119 22.42 6.78 5.62
N GLN A 120 22.66 7.89 6.30
CA GLN A 120 21.80 9.07 6.25
C GLN A 120 21.74 9.69 4.85
N SER A 121 22.74 9.47 4.00
CA SER A 121 22.72 9.91 2.61
C SER A 121 21.68 9.17 1.74
N GLN A 122 21.18 8.03 2.20
CA GLN A 122 20.14 7.24 1.54
C GLN A 122 18.73 7.62 2.00
N ILE A 123 18.58 8.52 2.98
CA ILE A 123 17.29 8.89 3.59
C ILE A 123 16.90 10.29 3.14
N HIS A 124 15.73 10.38 2.54
CA HIS A 124 15.21 11.61 1.92
C HIS A 124 13.91 12.04 2.59
N ARG A 125 13.81 13.35 2.95
CA ARG A 125 12.68 13.93 3.68
C ARG A 125 12.01 15.01 2.81
N PRO A 126 10.95 14.71 2.06
CA PRO A 126 10.24 15.66 1.21
C PRO A 126 9.70 16.89 1.95
N CYS A 127 9.37 16.74 3.24
CA CYS A 127 8.90 17.85 4.06
C CYS A 127 10.00 18.90 4.37
N GLU A 128 11.26 18.52 4.23
CA GLU A 128 12.42 19.41 4.46
C GLU A 128 12.92 20.05 3.15
N ASP A 129 12.70 19.40 2.02
CA ASP A 129 13.12 19.88 0.69
C ASP A 129 12.07 19.49 -0.37
N ASN A 130 11.39 20.47 -0.91
CA ASN A 130 10.36 20.32 -1.94
C ASN A 130 10.87 19.77 -3.29
N THR A 131 12.17 19.64 -3.47
CA THR A 131 12.78 19.01 -4.66
C THR A 131 12.83 17.49 -4.53
N ILE A 132 12.66 16.95 -3.32
CA ILE A 132 12.60 15.53 -3.03
C ILE A 132 11.16 15.03 -3.30
N PRO A 133 10.97 13.95 -4.06
CA PRO A 133 9.64 13.42 -4.33
C PRO A 133 9.01 12.79 -3.07
N ASP A 134 7.69 12.97 -2.89
CA ASP A 134 6.91 12.27 -1.86
C ASP A 134 6.55 10.87 -2.37
N VAL A 135 7.50 9.97 -2.24
CA VAL A 135 7.38 8.58 -2.68
C VAL A 135 6.74 7.73 -1.59
N ARG A 136 5.60 7.13 -1.88
CA ARG A 136 4.89 6.21 -0.98
C ARG A 136 4.87 4.82 -1.55
N GLY A 137 5.23 3.83 -0.72
CA GLY A 137 5.46 2.48 -1.18
C GLY A 137 4.23 1.76 -1.74
N HIS A 138 3.02 2.10 -1.25
CA HIS A 138 1.77 1.53 -1.76
C HIS A 138 1.40 2.01 -3.17
N CYS A 139 1.93 3.17 -3.58
CA CYS A 139 1.71 3.72 -4.91
C CYS A 139 2.74 3.24 -5.94
N ILE A 140 3.68 2.38 -5.56
CA ILE A 140 4.83 2.02 -6.39
C ILE A 140 5.02 0.53 -6.51
N VAL A 141 5.21 0.07 -7.75
CA VAL A 141 5.69 -1.28 -8.07
C VAL A 141 7.01 -1.20 -8.82
N LYS A 142 8.00 -1.94 -8.34
CA LYS A 142 9.37 -1.95 -8.87
C LYS A 142 9.63 -3.20 -9.69
N LEU A 143 10.18 -3.01 -10.88
CA LEU A 143 10.52 -4.06 -11.85
C LEU A 143 11.87 -3.74 -12.51
N GLY A 144 12.93 -3.70 -11.71
CA GLY A 144 14.22 -3.24 -12.19
C GLY A 144 14.16 -1.79 -12.68
N LYS A 145 14.51 -1.57 -13.95
CA LYS A 145 14.44 -0.23 -14.56
C LYS A 145 13.04 0.30 -14.83
N ASP A 146 12.00 -0.51 -14.65
CA ASP A 146 10.61 -0.08 -14.81
C ASP A 146 9.97 0.16 -13.44
N ILE A 147 9.39 1.35 -13.24
CA ILE A 147 8.66 1.71 -12.03
C ILE A 147 7.25 2.11 -12.42
N ILE A 148 6.26 1.40 -11.87
CA ILE A 148 4.86 1.81 -11.98
C ILE A 148 4.58 2.73 -10.80
N CYS A 149 4.10 3.93 -11.09
CA CYS A 149 3.69 4.94 -10.13
C CYS A 149 2.20 5.20 -10.31
N ASP A 150 1.40 4.88 -9.30
CA ASP A 150 -0.04 5.10 -9.33
C ASP A 150 -0.40 6.33 -8.49
N HIS A 151 -1.06 7.28 -9.14
CA HIS A 151 -1.45 8.53 -8.54
C HIS A 151 -2.97 8.61 -8.41
N TRP A 152 -3.41 8.95 -7.22
CA TRP A 152 -4.82 9.06 -6.94
C TRP A 152 -5.42 10.32 -7.58
N VAL A 153 -6.24 10.14 -8.61
CA VAL A 153 -7.04 11.21 -9.19
C VAL A 153 -8.51 10.83 -9.15
N GLN A 154 -9.13 10.97 -7.99
CA GLN A 154 -10.54 10.60 -7.85
C GLN A 154 -11.37 11.63 -7.07
N ASP A 155 -12.07 12.44 -7.80
CA ASP A 155 -13.39 12.88 -7.39
C ASP A 155 -14.37 12.47 -8.49
N GLN A 156 -15.16 11.45 -8.23
CA GLN A 156 -16.14 10.94 -9.21
C GLN A 156 -17.23 11.97 -9.53
N ARG A 157 -17.38 12.99 -8.68
CA ARG A 157 -18.32 14.10 -8.90
C ARG A 157 -17.84 15.08 -9.96
N LEU A 158 -16.57 15.02 -10.34
CA LEU A 158 -15.99 15.89 -11.35
C LEU A 158 -16.44 15.45 -12.76
N SER A 159 -16.65 16.44 -13.64
CA SER A 159 -16.81 16.20 -15.06
C SER A 159 -15.55 15.56 -15.67
N GLU A 160 -15.68 14.91 -16.81
CA GLU A 160 -14.55 14.34 -17.54
C GLU A 160 -13.44 15.37 -17.82
N GLN A 161 -13.83 16.61 -18.16
CA GLN A 161 -12.88 17.69 -18.41
C GLN A 161 -12.12 18.10 -17.14
N GLU A 162 -12.78 18.14 -15.98
CA GLU A 162 -12.14 18.43 -14.70
C GLU A 162 -11.22 17.29 -14.29
N LYS A 163 -11.63 16.04 -14.48
CA LYS A 163 -10.77 14.87 -14.23
C LYS A 163 -9.51 14.91 -15.08
N LYS A 164 -9.62 15.18 -16.38
CA LYS A 164 -8.46 15.35 -17.26
C LYS A 164 -7.52 16.46 -16.79
N LYS A 165 -8.08 17.60 -16.33
CA LYS A 165 -7.28 18.68 -15.76
C LYS A 165 -6.52 18.25 -14.51
N HIS A 166 -7.15 17.53 -13.60
CA HIS A 166 -6.50 16.98 -12.41
C HIS A 166 -5.36 16.01 -12.79
N ILE A 167 -5.60 15.12 -13.75
CA ILE A 167 -4.57 14.20 -14.24
C ILE A 167 -3.36 14.96 -14.79
N PHE A 168 -3.58 16.06 -15.53
CA PHE A 168 -2.47 16.88 -16.02
C PHE A 168 -1.72 17.59 -14.88
N GLN A 169 -2.41 18.04 -13.85
CA GLN A 169 -1.79 18.62 -12.66
C GLN A 169 -0.94 17.59 -11.92
N GLU A 170 -1.47 16.39 -11.69
CA GLU A 170 -0.75 15.30 -11.03
C GLU A 170 0.45 14.83 -11.87
N PHE A 171 0.28 14.67 -13.19
CA PHE A 171 1.40 14.34 -14.06
C PHE A 171 2.47 15.45 -14.06
N HIS A 172 2.06 16.71 -14.03
CA HIS A 172 3.00 17.82 -13.96
C HIS A 172 3.83 17.79 -12.67
N ARG A 173 3.17 17.52 -11.53
CA ARG A 173 3.86 17.33 -10.24
C ARG A 173 4.83 16.14 -10.31
N PHE A 174 4.34 15.00 -10.76
CA PHE A 174 5.14 13.78 -10.97
C PHE A 174 6.37 14.04 -11.84
N ASP A 175 6.22 14.69 -13.01
CA ASP A 175 7.31 15.05 -13.90
C ASP A 175 8.34 15.97 -13.23
N GLN A 176 7.89 16.92 -12.41
CA GLN A 176 8.77 17.85 -11.70
C GLN A 176 9.48 17.24 -10.48
N GLN A 177 8.95 16.19 -9.90
CA GLN A 177 9.48 15.50 -8.71
C GLN A 177 10.09 14.15 -9.11
N GLU A 178 9.27 13.10 -9.22
CA GLU A 178 9.73 11.74 -9.50
C GLU A 178 10.45 11.65 -10.86
N GLY A 179 9.94 12.34 -11.87
CA GLY A 179 10.55 12.38 -13.20
C GLY A 179 11.94 12.97 -13.21
N LYS A 180 12.17 14.07 -12.50
CA LYS A 180 13.52 14.66 -12.37
C LYS A 180 14.45 13.81 -11.52
N TRP A 181 13.90 13.11 -10.52
CA TRP A 181 14.72 12.30 -9.62
C TRP A 181 15.14 10.98 -10.24
N PHE A 182 14.23 10.30 -10.93
CA PHE A 182 14.41 8.94 -11.44
C PHE A 182 14.51 8.83 -12.95
N GLY A 183 14.09 9.85 -13.72
CA GLY A 183 13.85 9.74 -15.16
C GLY A 183 15.09 9.52 -16.02
N GLU A 184 16.31 9.66 -15.48
CA GLU A 184 17.55 9.34 -16.21
C GLU A 184 17.89 7.84 -16.15
N ASP A 185 17.53 7.17 -15.04
CA ASP A 185 17.90 5.77 -14.80
C ASP A 185 16.74 4.79 -15.01
N TYR A 186 15.48 5.27 -14.88
CA TYR A 186 14.28 4.45 -14.86
C TYR A 186 13.29 4.83 -15.98
N ARG A 187 12.51 3.84 -16.39
CA ARG A 187 11.28 4.04 -17.17
C ARG A 187 10.12 4.19 -16.19
N LEU A 188 9.42 5.30 -16.27
CA LEU A 188 8.36 5.64 -15.33
C LEU A 188 6.98 5.45 -15.97
N HIS A 189 6.18 4.57 -15.39
CA HIS A 189 4.83 4.29 -15.84
C HIS A 189 3.85 5.01 -14.93
N PHE A 190 3.35 6.16 -15.40
CA PHE A 190 2.37 6.94 -14.66
C PHE A 190 0.98 6.37 -14.85
N SER A 191 0.31 6.04 -13.75
CA SER A 191 -1.06 5.53 -13.72
C SER A 191 -1.93 6.39 -12.80
N THR A 192 -3.24 6.40 -13.05
CA THR A 192 -4.23 7.01 -12.18
C THR A 192 -5.45 6.10 -11.98
N GLU A 193 -5.23 4.79 -12.05
CA GLU A 193 -6.31 3.80 -12.07
C GLU A 193 -6.77 3.35 -10.68
N GLY A 194 -5.90 3.37 -9.67
CA GLY A 194 -6.25 2.71 -8.43
C GLY A 194 -5.80 3.34 -7.11
N GLY A 195 -4.75 4.12 -7.11
CA GLY A 195 -4.19 4.73 -5.89
C GLY A 195 -3.33 3.79 -5.03
N HIS A 196 -3.58 2.49 -5.00
CA HIS A 196 -2.80 1.47 -4.28
C HIS A 196 -2.43 0.35 -5.26
N VAL A 197 -1.41 0.59 -6.09
CA VAL A 197 -1.00 -0.36 -7.13
C VAL A 197 -0.55 -1.71 -6.57
N ASP A 198 0.02 -1.72 -5.37
CA ASP A 198 0.47 -2.93 -4.68
C ASP A 198 -0.66 -3.87 -4.24
N SER A 199 -1.89 -3.40 -4.24
CA SER A 199 -3.09 -4.20 -3.99
C SER A 199 -3.77 -4.70 -5.26
N CYS A 200 -3.31 -4.23 -6.43
CA CYS A 200 -3.89 -4.59 -7.73
C CYS A 200 -2.92 -5.35 -8.62
N TYR A 201 -1.62 -5.13 -8.44
CA TYR A 201 -0.60 -5.60 -9.35
C TYR A 201 0.70 -5.89 -8.60
N MET A 202 1.01 -7.17 -8.39
CA MET A 202 2.16 -7.61 -7.62
C MET A 202 3.04 -8.55 -8.43
N PRO A 203 4.19 -8.09 -8.90
CA PRO A 203 5.23 -8.97 -9.43
C PRO A 203 5.80 -9.84 -8.33
N ILE A 204 5.76 -11.16 -8.51
CA ILE A 204 6.15 -12.14 -7.49
C ILE A 204 7.42 -12.90 -7.83
N LYS A 205 7.78 -12.95 -9.08
CA LYS A 205 9.10 -13.33 -9.61
C LYS A 205 9.27 -12.81 -11.03
N GLU A 206 10.46 -12.91 -11.59
CA GLU A 206 10.69 -12.58 -12.99
C GLU A 206 9.73 -13.34 -13.91
N GLY A 207 9.06 -12.62 -14.77
CA GLY A 207 8.11 -13.18 -15.73
C GLY A 207 6.73 -13.54 -15.16
N LEU A 208 6.46 -13.27 -13.87
CA LEU A 208 5.18 -13.65 -13.23
C LEU A 208 4.62 -12.55 -12.34
N VAL A 209 3.37 -12.22 -12.58
CA VAL A 209 2.63 -11.18 -11.86
C VAL A 209 1.33 -11.74 -11.30
N LEU A 210 1.02 -11.37 -10.07
CA LEU A 210 -0.29 -11.54 -9.48
C LEU A 210 -1.10 -10.27 -9.71
N THR A 211 -2.33 -10.38 -10.19
CA THR A 211 -3.16 -9.22 -10.56
C THR A 211 -4.63 -9.44 -10.24
N THR A 212 -5.39 -8.37 -10.17
CA THR A 212 -6.84 -8.41 -10.06
C THR A 212 -7.48 -8.23 -11.42
N ASP A 213 -8.73 -8.65 -11.58
CA ASP A 213 -9.54 -8.42 -12.78
C ASP A 213 -9.83 -6.93 -13.07
N HIS A 214 -9.55 -6.04 -12.11
CA HIS A 214 -9.64 -4.59 -12.30
C HIS A 214 -8.34 -3.94 -12.80
N ALA A 215 -7.27 -4.70 -12.88
CA ALA A 215 -5.97 -4.19 -13.33
C ALA A 215 -5.76 -4.28 -14.84
N ASP A 216 -6.84 -4.29 -15.60
CA ASP A 216 -6.81 -4.32 -17.06
C ASP A 216 -5.86 -3.28 -17.63
N GLY A 217 -4.88 -3.75 -18.43
CA GLY A 217 -3.91 -2.91 -19.11
C GLY A 217 -2.57 -2.77 -18.39
N TYR A 218 -2.41 -3.20 -17.11
CA TYR A 218 -1.08 -3.31 -16.51
C TYR A 218 -0.24 -4.39 -17.21
N GLU A 219 -0.86 -5.43 -17.75
CA GLU A 219 -0.22 -6.47 -18.55
C GLU A 219 0.51 -5.88 -19.77
N SER A 220 -0.02 -4.80 -20.36
CA SER A 220 0.62 -4.11 -21.46
C SER A 220 1.96 -3.48 -21.09
N LEU A 221 2.17 -3.20 -19.81
CA LEU A 221 3.43 -2.68 -19.29
C LEU A 221 4.52 -3.76 -19.24
N MET A 222 4.15 -5.04 -19.22
CA MET A 222 5.07 -6.17 -19.12
C MET A 222 4.80 -7.22 -20.19
N PRO A 223 5.06 -6.90 -21.47
CA PRO A 223 4.80 -7.81 -22.56
C PRO A 223 5.57 -9.13 -22.38
N GLY A 224 4.86 -10.24 -22.53
CA GLY A 224 5.42 -11.58 -22.40
C GLY A 224 5.49 -12.14 -20.97
N TRP A 225 5.16 -11.34 -19.97
CA TRP A 225 5.03 -11.84 -18.60
C TRP A 225 3.69 -12.55 -18.40
N LYS A 226 3.73 -13.64 -17.63
CA LYS A 226 2.54 -14.39 -17.25
C LYS A 226 1.81 -13.67 -16.12
N THR A 227 0.48 -13.62 -16.19
CA THR A 227 -0.36 -13.11 -15.10
C THR A 227 -1.17 -14.23 -14.46
N ILE A 228 -1.28 -14.19 -13.13
CA ILE A 228 -2.25 -14.96 -12.36
C ILE A 228 -3.32 -13.98 -11.90
N GLY A 229 -4.44 -13.96 -12.64
CA GLY A 229 -5.58 -13.11 -12.31
C GLY A 229 -6.38 -13.68 -11.14
N ILE A 230 -6.74 -12.84 -10.19
CA ILE A 230 -7.69 -13.14 -9.11
C ILE A 230 -9.02 -12.56 -9.54
N LYS A 231 -10.01 -13.44 -9.69
CA LYS A 231 -11.37 -13.03 -10.03
C LYS A 231 -12.11 -12.58 -8.76
N SER A 232 -12.79 -11.46 -8.86
CA SER A 232 -13.73 -11.05 -7.81
C SER A 232 -14.75 -12.15 -7.55
N PRO A 233 -14.99 -12.53 -6.29
CA PRO A 233 -16.17 -13.30 -5.94
C PRO A 233 -17.44 -12.57 -6.39
N SER A 234 -18.49 -13.32 -6.73
CA SER A 234 -19.73 -12.74 -7.27
C SER A 234 -20.38 -11.69 -6.35
N TYR A 235 -20.23 -11.82 -5.03
CA TYR A 235 -20.70 -10.82 -4.08
C TYR A 235 -19.92 -9.51 -4.14
N MET A 236 -18.73 -9.52 -4.72
CA MET A 236 -17.89 -8.35 -4.93
C MET A 236 -18.27 -7.61 -6.22
N ALA A 237 -18.83 -8.31 -7.20
CA ALA A 237 -19.33 -7.68 -8.43
C ALA A 237 -20.51 -6.73 -8.18
N GLU A 238 -21.38 -7.04 -7.20
CA GLU A 238 -22.42 -6.10 -6.75
C GLU A 238 -21.82 -4.90 -6.01
N GLU A 239 -20.69 -5.06 -5.38
CA GLU A 239 -19.97 -4.02 -4.66
C GLU A 239 -19.04 -3.21 -5.55
N ASP A 240 -18.67 -3.70 -6.72
CA ASP A 240 -17.92 -2.93 -7.73
C ASP A 240 -18.74 -1.77 -8.30
N SER A 241 -20.03 -1.96 -8.46
CA SER A 241 -20.94 -0.84 -8.74
C SER A 241 -20.92 0.21 -7.62
N PHE A 242 -20.48 -0.20 -6.46
CA PHE A 242 -20.33 0.59 -5.26
C PHE A 242 -18.97 1.33 -5.21
N ARG A 243 -17.85 0.71 -5.60
CA ARG A 243 -16.54 1.38 -5.79
C ARG A 243 -16.63 2.55 -6.75
N THR A 244 -17.42 2.43 -7.81
CA THR A 244 -17.61 3.50 -8.77
C THR A 244 -18.44 4.66 -8.22
N ASN A 245 -19.28 4.42 -7.21
CA ASN A 245 -20.22 5.42 -6.70
C ASN A 245 -19.86 6.01 -5.34
N ASN A 246 -19.10 5.31 -4.51
CA ASN A 246 -18.78 5.78 -3.16
C ASN A 246 -17.69 4.92 -2.51
N MET A 247 -16.46 5.31 -2.62
CA MET A 247 -15.34 4.59 -2.00
C MET A 247 -15.37 4.66 -0.48
N PHE A 248 -16.19 5.53 0.08
CA PHE A 248 -16.28 5.76 1.51
C PHE A 248 -17.52 5.10 2.10
N MET A 249 -17.35 4.45 3.21
CA MET A 249 -18.34 3.68 3.94
C MET A 249 -19.50 4.50 4.52
N THR A 250 -19.92 5.55 3.85
CA THR A 250 -21.02 6.42 4.30
C THR A 250 -22.35 6.10 3.63
N SER A 251 -22.36 5.19 2.64
CA SER A 251 -23.61 4.86 1.97
C SER A 251 -24.31 3.70 2.68
N LYS A 252 -25.64 3.73 2.59
CA LYS A 252 -26.51 2.70 3.16
C LYS A 252 -26.29 1.31 2.57
N ASN A 253 -25.59 1.20 1.48
CA ASN A 253 -25.37 -0.02 0.72
C ASN A 253 -24.01 -0.67 1.01
N ILE A 254 -23.09 0.06 1.64
CA ILE A 254 -21.97 -0.65 2.22
C ILE A 254 -22.49 -1.36 3.44
N PRO A 255 -22.17 -2.61 3.59
CA PRO A 255 -22.28 -3.21 4.88
C PRO A 255 -21.57 -2.24 5.81
N GLN A 256 -22.32 -1.66 6.73
CA GLN A 256 -21.85 -0.70 7.75
C GLN A 256 -20.67 -1.26 8.56
N ASN A 257 -19.99 -2.20 8.02
CA ASN A 257 -19.28 -3.24 8.69
C ASN A 257 -18.13 -3.76 7.86
N LYS A 258 -17.60 -2.98 6.89
CA LYS A 258 -16.30 -3.34 6.35
C LYS A 258 -15.33 -3.65 7.49
N TRP A 259 -15.40 -2.90 8.56
CA TRP A 259 -14.67 -3.15 9.79
C TRP A 259 -15.53 -3.73 10.93
N GLN A 260 -16.86 -3.67 10.87
CA GLN A 260 -17.79 -4.15 11.87
C GLN A 260 -18.01 -5.65 11.84
N GLY A 261 -18.09 -6.22 10.71
CA GLY A 261 -18.43 -7.62 10.58
C GLY A 261 -17.34 -8.42 9.89
N ASN A 262 -16.38 -7.75 9.31
CA ASN A 262 -15.37 -8.40 8.49
C ASN A 262 -13.95 -8.26 9.01
N PHE A 263 -13.79 -8.17 10.29
CA PHE A 263 -12.53 -8.48 10.93
C PHE A 263 -12.30 -9.99 10.95
N ALA A 264 -12.40 -10.65 9.82
CA ALA A 264 -12.34 -12.11 9.78
C ALA A 264 -13.32 -12.81 10.74
N GLY A 265 -14.56 -12.32 10.80
CA GLY A 265 -15.58 -12.85 11.70
C GLY A 265 -15.51 -12.35 13.16
N MET A 266 -14.66 -11.39 13.42
CA MET A 266 -14.37 -10.96 14.78
C MET A 266 -15.37 -9.99 15.39
N MET A 267 -16.08 -9.21 14.61
CA MET A 267 -16.98 -8.18 15.13
C MET A 267 -18.26 -8.11 14.30
N ASP A 268 -18.99 -9.20 14.23
CA ASP A 268 -20.29 -9.24 13.56
C ASP A 268 -21.26 -8.20 14.09
N ASN A 269 -21.02 -7.70 15.32
CA ASN A 269 -21.83 -6.69 15.97
C ASN A 269 -20.93 -5.73 16.76
N ALA A 270 -20.15 -4.90 16.08
CA ALA A 270 -19.38 -3.88 16.79
C ALA A 270 -20.31 -2.97 17.60
N PRO A 271 -19.95 -2.67 18.85
CA PRO A 271 -20.77 -1.86 19.74
C PRO A 271 -21.08 -0.49 19.12
N PHE A 272 -22.27 0.03 19.41
CA PHE A 272 -22.74 1.30 18.84
C PHE A 272 -21.82 2.48 19.18
N HIS A 273 -21.36 2.57 20.41
CA HIS A 273 -20.47 3.65 20.84
C HIS A 273 -19.09 3.55 20.20
N PHE A 274 -18.57 2.34 19.99
CA PHE A 274 -17.34 2.12 19.27
C PHE A 274 -17.45 2.58 17.82
N ASN A 275 -18.53 2.21 17.13
CA ASN A 275 -18.81 2.64 15.77
C ASN A 275 -18.86 4.16 15.64
N SER A 276 -19.57 4.80 16.57
CA SER A 276 -19.69 6.25 16.61
C SER A 276 -18.35 6.93 16.84
N TYR A 277 -17.54 6.38 17.72
CA TYR A 277 -16.19 6.87 18.01
C TYR A 277 -15.30 6.78 16.78
N ILE A 278 -15.29 5.62 16.09
CA ILE A 278 -14.51 5.44 14.86
C ILE A 278 -14.91 6.46 13.80
N GLN A 279 -16.20 6.59 13.54
CA GLN A 279 -16.69 7.54 12.51
C GLN A 279 -16.35 8.99 12.82
N GLN A 280 -16.33 9.34 14.10
CA GLN A 280 -16.07 10.71 14.53
C GLN A 280 -14.59 11.04 14.59
N TYR A 281 -13.74 10.12 15.02
CA TYR A 281 -12.36 10.41 15.41
C TYR A 281 -11.31 9.59 14.68
N CYS A 282 -11.65 8.44 14.15
CA CYS A 282 -10.72 7.48 13.58
C CYS A 282 -11.10 7.03 12.16
N LYS A 283 -11.91 7.82 11.45
CA LYS A 283 -12.32 7.48 10.08
C LYS A 283 -11.13 7.23 9.13
N ASP A 284 -10.01 7.91 9.39
CA ASP A 284 -8.79 7.79 8.59
C ASP A 284 -7.91 6.60 9.05
N TRP A 285 -8.29 5.90 10.12
CA TRP A 285 -7.58 4.69 10.58
C TRP A 285 -8.09 3.44 9.92
N VAL A 286 -9.40 3.34 9.91
CA VAL A 286 -10.10 2.17 9.39
C VAL A 286 -10.30 2.33 7.90
N GLY A 287 -10.32 1.22 7.22
CA GLY A 287 -10.53 1.20 5.80
C GLY A 287 -11.79 1.92 5.40
N ASN A 288 -11.56 3.08 4.82
CA ASN A 288 -12.58 3.77 4.05
C ASN A 288 -12.77 3.11 2.69
N TYR A 289 -11.80 2.30 2.31
CA TYR A 289 -11.78 1.57 1.07
C TYR A 289 -12.05 0.11 1.35
N LYS A 290 -12.77 -0.51 0.46
CA LYS A 290 -12.77 -1.93 0.35
C LYS A 290 -11.57 -2.34 -0.49
N GLU A 291 -10.43 -2.40 0.13
CA GLU A 291 -9.30 -3.12 -0.43
C GLU A 291 -9.63 -4.60 -0.37
N THR A 292 -10.23 -5.07 -1.42
CA THR A 292 -10.85 -6.38 -1.45
C THR A 292 -9.89 -7.48 -1.85
N TYR A 293 -8.66 -7.11 -2.19
CA TYR A 293 -7.72 -8.04 -2.78
C TYR A 293 -6.46 -8.17 -1.94
N PHE A 294 -6.68 -8.48 -0.65
CA PHE A 294 -5.57 -8.80 0.25
C PHE A 294 -4.72 -9.97 -0.25
N GLU A 295 -5.27 -10.76 -1.15
CA GLU A 295 -4.62 -11.90 -1.82
C GLU A 295 -3.56 -11.47 -2.83
N VAL A 296 -3.67 -10.28 -3.41
CA VAL A 296 -2.61 -9.69 -4.24
C VAL A 296 -1.57 -8.97 -3.38
N ASN A 297 -1.99 -8.49 -2.22
CA ASN A 297 -1.16 -7.74 -1.28
C ASN A 297 -0.25 -8.67 -0.48
N VAL A 298 0.70 -9.31 -1.18
CA VAL A 298 1.60 -10.35 -0.66
C VAL A 298 3.04 -9.87 -0.61
N VAL A 299 3.90 -10.56 0.12
CA VAL A 299 5.34 -10.23 0.22
C VAL A 299 6.18 -11.37 -0.33
N PRO A 300 6.78 -11.23 -1.51
CA PRO A 300 7.79 -12.15 -1.97
C PRO A 300 9.03 -12.10 -1.07
N ILE A 301 9.48 -13.27 -0.62
CA ILE A 301 10.74 -13.42 0.12
C ILE A 301 11.88 -13.60 -0.87
N ASP A 302 11.63 -14.37 -1.91
CA ASP A 302 12.49 -14.60 -3.05
C ASP A 302 11.64 -15.11 -4.24
N ASP A 303 12.26 -15.62 -5.28
CA ASP A 303 11.61 -16.16 -6.48
C ASP A 303 10.82 -17.47 -6.25
N LYS A 304 10.83 -18.03 -5.03
CA LYS A 304 10.21 -19.30 -4.65
C LYS A 304 9.34 -19.24 -3.41
N ASN A 305 9.50 -18.23 -2.58
CA ASN A 305 8.85 -18.12 -1.28
C ASN A 305 8.04 -16.83 -1.20
N LEU A 306 6.80 -16.95 -0.76
CA LEU A 306 5.85 -15.85 -0.65
C LEU A 306 5.16 -15.88 0.71
N ILE A 307 5.12 -14.75 1.42
CA ILE A 307 4.24 -14.61 2.59
C ILE A 307 2.91 -14.03 2.12
N CYS A 308 1.84 -14.70 2.54
CA CYS A 308 0.45 -14.31 2.26
C CYS A 308 -0.40 -14.48 3.51
N ILE A 309 -1.54 -13.81 3.56
CA ILE A 309 -2.48 -13.93 4.66
C ILE A 309 -3.46 -15.08 4.41
N ASP A 310 -3.99 -15.61 5.52
CA ASP A 310 -5.08 -16.57 5.44
C ASP A 310 -6.36 -15.88 4.95
N THR A 311 -6.73 -16.23 3.75
CA THR A 311 -7.97 -15.78 3.09
C THR A 311 -8.92 -16.95 2.86
N SER A 312 -8.84 -17.94 3.71
CA SER A 312 -9.57 -19.21 3.57
C SER A 312 -11.02 -19.00 3.16
N GLY A 313 -11.38 -19.55 2.01
CA GLY A 313 -12.69 -19.44 1.38
C GLY A 313 -12.89 -18.23 0.46
N SER A 314 -11.88 -17.38 0.27
CA SER A 314 -12.02 -16.16 -0.54
C SER A 314 -11.79 -16.40 -2.04
N PHE A 315 -10.83 -17.26 -2.42
CA PHE A 315 -10.47 -17.43 -3.84
C PHE A 315 -10.09 -18.85 -4.21
N ASP A 316 -10.74 -19.35 -5.23
CA ASP A 316 -10.56 -20.70 -5.75
C ASP A 316 -9.14 -20.97 -6.23
N GLY A 317 -8.41 -21.78 -5.50
CA GLY A 317 -7.17 -22.40 -5.95
C GLY A 317 -6.04 -21.43 -6.22
N LEU A 318 -5.99 -20.26 -5.58
CA LEU A 318 -4.88 -19.33 -5.77
C LEU A 318 -3.54 -19.94 -5.35
N PHE A 319 -3.49 -20.55 -4.17
CA PHE A 319 -2.25 -21.12 -3.66
C PHE A 319 -1.78 -22.30 -4.51
N GLU A 320 -2.70 -23.15 -4.96
CA GLU A 320 -2.39 -24.25 -5.88
C GLU A 320 -1.85 -23.76 -7.23
N ARG A 321 -2.37 -22.62 -7.74
CA ARG A 321 -1.84 -22.01 -8.97
C ARG A 321 -0.43 -21.44 -8.75
N LEU A 322 -0.16 -20.86 -7.60
CA LEU A 322 1.18 -20.38 -7.23
C LEU A 322 2.17 -21.53 -7.04
N GLU A 323 1.73 -22.61 -6.41
CA GLU A 323 2.54 -23.83 -6.27
C GLU A 323 2.89 -24.47 -7.63
N GLN A 324 1.97 -24.45 -8.59
CA GLN A 324 2.26 -24.88 -9.96
C GLN A 324 3.33 -24.03 -10.66
N GLU A 325 3.48 -22.77 -10.24
CA GLU A 325 4.57 -21.90 -10.68
C GLU A 325 5.86 -22.06 -9.85
N GLY A 326 5.90 -23.03 -8.94
CA GLY A 326 7.04 -23.33 -8.09
C GLY A 326 7.20 -22.36 -6.91
N ILE A 327 6.11 -21.73 -6.48
CA ILE A 327 6.10 -20.77 -5.36
C ILE A 327 5.47 -21.42 -4.13
N THR A 328 6.20 -21.43 -3.03
CA THR A 328 5.71 -21.88 -1.73
C THR A 328 5.04 -20.73 -1.01
N CYS A 329 3.76 -20.89 -0.68
CA CYS A 329 2.96 -19.92 0.06
C CYS A 329 3.09 -20.15 1.56
N HIS A 330 3.68 -19.20 2.27
CA HIS A 330 3.76 -19.16 3.73
C HIS A 330 2.59 -18.36 4.28
N VAL A 331 1.54 -19.07 4.70
CA VAL A 331 0.30 -18.45 5.17
C VAL A 331 0.46 -17.99 6.62
N VAL A 332 0.09 -16.74 6.90
CA VAL A 332 0.10 -16.14 8.24
C VAL A 332 -1.26 -15.55 8.60
N PRO A 333 -1.63 -15.51 9.89
CA PRO A 333 -2.86 -14.86 10.32
C PRO A 333 -2.72 -13.33 10.19
N TRP A 334 -3.77 -12.67 9.75
CA TRP A 334 -3.93 -11.23 9.82
C TRP A 334 -5.42 -10.90 10.01
N ARG A 335 -5.91 -11.13 11.23
CA ARG A 335 -7.34 -11.06 11.58
C ARG A 335 -7.90 -9.65 11.44
N THR A 336 -7.11 -8.64 11.79
CA THR A 336 -7.54 -7.23 11.84
C THR A 336 -7.34 -6.47 10.52
N ARG A 337 -7.08 -7.16 9.40
CA ARG A 337 -6.85 -6.55 8.08
C ARG A 337 -7.94 -5.56 7.66
N GLY A 338 -9.19 -5.91 7.88
CA GLY A 338 -10.32 -5.05 7.54
C GLY A 338 -10.40 -3.78 8.37
N PHE A 339 -9.93 -3.79 9.62
CA PHE A 339 -9.86 -2.59 10.47
C PHE A 339 -8.73 -1.66 10.03
N TRP A 340 -7.53 -2.20 9.84
CA TRP A 340 -6.37 -1.40 9.46
C TRP A 340 -6.30 -1.05 7.98
N ASP A 341 -7.20 -1.60 7.17
CA ASP A 341 -7.30 -1.41 5.73
C ASP A 341 -5.99 -1.71 5.00
N GLY A 342 -5.41 -2.85 5.27
CA GLY A 342 -4.15 -3.24 4.65
C GLY A 342 -3.87 -4.74 4.76
N GLY A 343 -3.34 -5.31 3.68
CA GLY A 343 -2.81 -6.66 3.64
C GLY A 343 -1.39 -6.75 4.18
N ILE A 344 -0.75 -7.90 3.94
CA ILE A 344 0.60 -8.15 4.48
C ILE A 344 1.66 -7.23 3.86
N HIS A 345 1.50 -6.79 2.60
CA HIS A 345 2.41 -5.86 1.95
C HIS A 345 2.28 -4.45 2.52
N CYS A 346 1.04 -3.97 2.78
CA CYS A 346 0.79 -2.65 3.35
C CYS A 346 1.39 -2.48 4.75
N ILE A 347 1.26 -3.52 5.61
CA ILE A 347 1.81 -3.49 6.98
C ILE A 347 3.31 -3.74 7.04
N THR A 348 3.97 -3.88 5.88
CA THR A 348 5.41 -4.06 5.77
C THR A 348 6.04 -3.08 4.79
N LEU A 349 7.35 -2.87 4.93
CA LEU A 349 8.17 -2.15 3.95
C LEU A 349 9.50 -2.87 3.78
N ASP A 350 9.73 -3.41 2.60
CA ASP A 350 11.02 -3.96 2.22
C ASP A 350 12.06 -2.83 2.08
N VAL A 351 13.16 -2.94 2.82
CA VAL A 351 14.22 -1.91 2.83
C VAL A 351 15.55 -2.46 2.30
N ARG A 352 15.74 -3.76 2.37
CA ARG A 352 16.91 -4.40 1.77
C ARG A 352 16.57 -5.74 1.14
N ARG A 353 16.88 -5.83 -0.15
CA ARG A 353 16.86 -7.05 -0.96
C ARG A 353 18.21 -7.24 -1.61
N ARG A 354 18.63 -8.49 -1.81
CA ARG A 354 19.89 -8.82 -2.47
C ARG A 354 19.66 -8.90 -3.97
N GLY A 355 19.77 -7.79 -4.65
CA GLY A 355 19.60 -7.68 -6.09
C GLY A 355 20.31 -6.45 -6.64
N GLU A 356 20.30 -6.34 -7.95
CA GLU A 356 20.87 -5.24 -8.72
C GLU A 356 19.80 -4.65 -9.63
N LEU A 357 20.07 -3.47 -10.16
CA LEU A 357 19.18 -2.82 -11.13
C LEU A 357 19.24 -3.55 -12.48
N VAL A 358 18.26 -4.40 -12.74
CA VAL A 358 18.12 -5.18 -13.97
C VAL A 358 17.23 -4.48 -14.98
N ASP A 359 17.55 -4.59 -16.26
CA ASP A 359 16.69 -4.14 -17.36
C ASP A 359 15.95 -5.34 -17.97
N TYR A 360 14.68 -5.53 -17.60
CA TYR A 360 13.85 -6.64 -18.11
C TYR A 360 13.28 -6.37 -19.51
N PHE A 361 13.34 -5.11 -19.98
CA PHE A 361 12.79 -4.68 -21.26
C PHE A 361 13.78 -3.79 -22.02
N PRO A 362 14.98 -4.30 -22.40
CA PRO A 362 16.08 -3.50 -22.93
C PRO A 362 15.75 -2.77 -24.25
N ASP A 363 14.79 -3.28 -25.01
CA ASP A 363 14.34 -2.62 -26.25
C ASP A 363 13.44 -1.41 -26.01
N ARG A 364 13.07 -1.15 -24.75
CA ARG A 364 12.21 -0.06 -24.36
C ARG A 364 13.04 1.19 -24.06
N PRO A 365 12.74 2.34 -24.68
CA PRO A 365 13.47 3.58 -24.37
C PRO A 365 13.20 4.05 -22.95
N ILE A 366 14.16 4.75 -22.36
CA ILE A 366 13.93 5.54 -21.14
C ILE A 366 12.87 6.61 -21.43
N GLY A 367 11.99 6.87 -20.48
CA GLY A 367 10.91 7.85 -20.62
C GLY A 367 9.64 7.44 -19.91
N TYR A 368 8.54 8.08 -20.29
CA TYR A 368 7.25 7.89 -19.67
C TYR A 368 6.32 7.00 -20.48
N THR A 369 5.56 6.16 -19.77
CA THR A 369 4.36 5.54 -20.31
C THR A 369 3.18 6.00 -19.48
N ILE A 370 2.09 6.40 -20.13
CA ILE A 370 0.87 6.86 -19.47
C ILE A 370 -0.20 5.78 -19.56
N LYS A 371 -0.69 5.35 -18.40
CA LYS A 371 -1.85 4.47 -18.29
C LYS A 371 -3.01 5.24 -17.67
N ASN A 372 -4.03 5.45 -18.47
CA ASN A 372 -5.20 6.22 -18.03
C ASN A 372 -6.41 5.92 -18.91
N GLN A 373 -7.59 5.85 -18.31
CA GLN A 373 -8.86 5.57 -19.00
C GLN A 373 -9.33 6.67 -19.97
N PHE A 374 -8.80 7.90 -19.85
CA PHE A 374 -9.20 9.05 -20.69
C PHE A 374 -8.35 9.24 -21.94
N PHE A 375 -7.25 8.52 -22.07
CA PHE A 375 -6.31 8.66 -23.18
C PHE A 375 -5.99 7.30 -23.78
N ASN A 376 -6.14 7.17 -25.09
CA ASN A 376 -5.93 5.89 -25.80
C ASN A 376 -4.48 5.39 -25.75
N ASN A 377 -3.53 6.31 -25.61
CA ASN A 377 -2.11 6.00 -25.51
C ASN A 377 -1.31 7.21 -25.00
N THR A 378 -0.04 6.99 -24.72
CA THR A 378 0.92 7.99 -24.23
C THR A 378 1.02 9.21 -25.16
N GLU A 379 1.01 9.01 -26.48
CA GLU A 379 1.10 10.10 -27.46
C GLU A 379 -0.12 11.03 -27.39
N SER A 380 -1.33 10.47 -27.32
CA SER A 380 -2.57 11.24 -27.21
C SER A 380 -2.60 12.07 -25.93
N PHE A 381 -2.10 11.51 -24.82
CA PHE A 381 -1.95 12.22 -23.56
C PHE A 381 -1.02 13.43 -23.71
N PHE A 382 0.21 13.24 -24.20
CA PHE A 382 1.17 14.33 -24.32
C PHE A 382 0.71 15.43 -25.27
N LYS A 383 -0.02 15.09 -26.32
CA LYS A 383 -0.59 16.08 -27.23
C LYS A 383 -1.58 17.02 -26.51
N GLU A 384 -2.39 16.52 -25.59
CA GLU A 384 -3.33 17.33 -24.81
C GLU A 384 -2.63 18.02 -23.62
N TYR A 385 -1.72 17.34 -22.94
CA TYR A 385 -0.94 17.87 -21.84
C TYR A 385 -0.09 19.08 -22.25
N HIS A 386 0.60 19.03 -23.38
CA HIS A 386 1.37 20.17 -23.86
C HIS A 386 0.52 21.40 -24.17
N LYS A 387 -0.69 21.18 -24.70
CA LYS A 387 -1.64 22.29 -24.89
C LYS A 387 -2.06 22.91 -23.56
N TRP A 388 -2.39 22.07 -22.58
CA TRP A 388 -2.76 22.51 -21.22
C TRP A 388 -1.60 23.27 -20.57
N LYS A 389 -0.38 22.75 -20.63
CA LYS A 389 0.83 23.37 -20.06
C LYS A 389 1.14 24.76 -20.65
N CYS A 390 0.76 25.03 -21.89
CA CYS A 390 0.94 26.36 -22.49
C CYS A 390 -0.05 27.43 -21.92
N HIS A 391 -1.03 27.02 -21.11
CA HIS A 391 -2.05 27.91 -20.56
C HIS A 391 -1.92 28.11 -19.05
N ILE A 392 -0.92 27.54 -18.40
CA ILE A 392 -0.56 27.77 -16.99
C ILE A 392 0.76 28.55 -16.91
#